data_e4b1591888e829fa403a7764162c48f6
#
_entry.id   e4b1591888e829fa403a7764162c48f6
#
_cell.length_a   1.000
_cell.length_b   1.000
_cell.length_c   1.000
_cell.angle_alpha   90.00
_cell.angle_beta   90.00
_cell.angle_gamma   90.00
#
_symmetry.space_group_name_H-M   'P 1'
#
loop_
_entity.id
_entity.type
_entity.pdbx_description
1 polymer ?
#
loop_
_entity_poly.entity_id
_entity_poly.type
_entity_poly.pdbx_seq_one_letter_code
_entity_poly.pdbx_strand_id
1 'polypeptide(L)'
;MAKINNYDNLEFKIGNISALDSYEDGSFDGIILSNVLDVMPKNVASETFSKLTRLIPKGGLMFVKLNPYYEEGYLESFGFKPIANNLFEEDGVLRYREVDTASWKQAFEKYYEIIRYLEFPYPWQEGMNRLFLLQKK
;
A
#
# COMPACT_ATOMS: atom_id res chain seq x y z
N MET A 1 8.98 5.46 19.84
CA MET A 1 8.05 4.45 20.42
C MET A 1 8.71 3.11 20.72
N ALA A 2 9.49 2.50 19.84
CA ALA A 2 10.15 1.20 20.12
C ALA A 2 11.01 1.19 21.38
N LYS A 3 11.70 2.29 21.68
CA LYS A 3 12.48 2.44 22.91
C LYS A 3 11.66 2.42 24.20
N ILE A 4 10.35 2.68 24.15
CA ILE A 4 9.48 2.71 25.33
C ILE A 4 9.12 1.29 25.80
N ASN A 5 9.16 0.30 24.88
CA ASN A 5 8.75 -1.06 25.14
C ASN A 5 9.91 -2.09 25.17
N ASN A 6 11.17 -1.64 25.18
CA ASN A 6 12.37 -2.50 25.16
C ASN A 6 12.40 -3.56 24.05
N TYR A 7 11.92 -3.20 22.85
CA TYR A 7 12.05 -4.06 21.66
C TYR A 7 13.43 -3.84 21.03
N ASP A 8 14.35 -4.74 21.26
CA ASP A 8 15.72 -4.67 20.73
C ASP A 8 15.85 -5.13 19.28
N ASN A 9 14.78 -5.72 18.72
CA ASN A 9 14.73 -6.28 17.37
C ASN A 9 14.01 -5.41 16.32
N LEU A 10 13.77 -4.13 16.65
CA LEU A 10 13.13 -3.17 15.75
C LEU A 10 14.11 -2.09 15.33
N GLU A 11 14.27 -1.90 14.04
CA GLU A 11 15.04 -0.81 13.45
C GLU A 11 14.10 0.16 12.71
N PHE A 12 14.26 1.46 12.96
CA PHE A 12 13.52 2.52 12.28
C PHE A 12 14.46 3.27 11.35
N LYS A 13 14.09 3.35 10.08
CA LYS A 13 14.79 4.14 9.06
C LYS A 13 13.86 5.21 8.51
N ILE A 14 14.38 6.43 8.43
CA ILE A 14 13.74 7.54 7.72
C ILE A 14 14.36 7.60 6.32
N GLY A 15 13.51 7.63 5.31
CA GLY A 15 13.97 7.70 3.92
C GLY A 15 12.80 7.77 2.94
N ASN A 16 13.14 8.02 1.69
CA ASN A 16 12.22 7.88 0.57
C ASN A 16 12.44 6.51 -0.11
N ILE A 17 11.79 6.29 -1.24
CA ILE A 17 11.87 5.03 -2.01
C ILE A 17 13.32 4.62 -2.37
N SER A 18 14.26 5.57 -2.50
CA SER A 18 15.65 5.23 -2.82
C SER A 18 16.39 4.56 -1.65
N ALA A 19 15.89 4.70 -0.42
CA ALA A 19 16.44 3.97 0.73
C ALA A 19 16.32 2.44 0.56
N LEU A 20 15.38 1.97 -0.24
CA LEU A 20 15.20 0.55 -0.55
C LEU A 20 16.34 -0.01 -1.41
N ASP A 21 17.07 0.83 -2.11
CA ASP A 21 18.16 0.41 -3.01
C ASP A 21 19.38 -0.12 -2.24
N SER A 22 19.48 0.19 -0.94
CA SER A 22 20.55 -0.31 -0.06
C SER A 22 20.38 -1.77 0.38
N TYR A 23 19.19 -2.36 0.18
CA TYR A 23 18.92 -3.74 0.55
C TYR A 23 19.14 -4.69 -0.62
N GLU A 24 19.65 -5.88 -0.32
CA GLU A 24 19.85 -6.94 -1.30
C GLU A 24 18.54 -7.59 -1.74
N ASP A 25 18.55 -8.20 -2.92
CA ASP A 25 17.40 -8.95 -3.44
C ASP A 25 17.05 -10.12 -2.50
N GLY A 26 15.75 -10.27 -2.20
CA GLY A 26 15.27 -11.35 -1.36
C GLY A 26 15.69 -11.24 0.12
N SER A 27 16.07 -10.06 0.61
CA SER A 27 16.54 -9.85 1.98
C SER A 27 15.44 -9.84 3.04
N PHE A 28 14.15 -9.83 2.65
CA PHE A 28 13.01 -9.83 3.56
C PHE A 28 12.08 -11.01 3.29
N ASP A 29 11.78 -11.80 4.30
CA ASP A 29 10.82 -12.92 4.22
C ASP A 29 9.38 -12.44 4.03
N GLY A 30 9.07 -11.23 4.51
CA GLY A 30 7.76 -10.62 4.39
C GLY A 30 7.79 -9.10 4.48
N ILE A 31 6.81 -8.45 3.83
CA ILE A 31 6.63 -7.00 3.82
C ILE A 31 5.17 -6.68 4.15
N ILE A 32 4.95 -5.67 4.98
CA ILE A 32 3.63 -5.14 5.30
C ILE A 32 3.51 -3.72 4.76
N LEU A 33 2.52 -3.49 3.90
CA LEU A 33 2.14 -2.18 3.38
C LEU A 33 0.74 -1.82 3.89
N SER A 34 0.65 -0.79 4.70
CA SER A 34 -0.64 -0.30 5.19
C SER A 34 -0.85 1.13 4.72
N ASN A 35 -1.82 1.35 3.83
CA ASN A 35 -2.12 2.65 3.23
C ASN A 35 -0.88 3.32 2.60
N VAL A 36 -0.15 2.58 1.77
CA VAL A 36 1.06 3.07 1.10
C VAL A 36 0.80 3.26 -0.39
N LEU A 37 0.35 2.22 -1.10
CA LEU A 37 0.26 2.24 -2.55
C LEU A 37 -0.89 3.10 -3.09
N ASP A 38 -1.94 3.25 -2.31
CA ASP A 38 -3.16 4.00 -2.66
C ASP A 38 -3.17 5.47 -2.19
N VAL A 39 -2.04 5.95 -1.65
CA VAL A 39 -1.85 7.35 -1.24
C VAL A 39 -0.72 8.03 -2.02
N MET A 40 -0.31 7.48 -3.14
CA MET A 40 0.75 8.03 -3.98
C MET A 40 0.38 7.97 -5.47
N PRO A 41 0.99 8.82 -6.33
CA PRO A 41 0.79 8.79 -7.78
C PRO A 41 1.10 7.40 -8.37
N LYS A 42 0.44 7.06 -9.48
CA LYS A 42 0.53 5.74 -10.11
C LYS A 42 1.97 5.31 -10.41
N ASN A 43 2.78 6.22 -10.97
CA ASN A 43 4.17 5.95 -11.31
C ASN A 43 5.02 5.65 -10.06
N VAL A 44 4.84 6.44 -8.99
CA VAL A 44 5.53 6.25 -7.72
C VAL A 44 5.10 4.94 -7.06
N ALA A 45 3.79 4.66 -7.03
CA ALA A 45 3.27 3.40 -6.50
C ALA A 45 3.82 2.17 -7.25
N SER A 46 3.89 2.25 -8.59
CA SER A 46 4.43 1.16 -9.42
C SER A 46 5.92 0.94 -9.18
N GLU A 47 6.71 2.00 -9.08
CA GLU A 47 8.14 1.91 -8.76
C GLU A 47 8.35 1.35 -7.34
N THR A 48 7.61 1.86 -6.36
CA THR A 48 7.64 1.36 -4.96
C THR A 48 7.33 -0.12 -4.91
N PHE A 49 6.25 -0.54 -5.56
CA PHE A 49 5.86 -1.96 -5.59
C PHE A 49 6.91 -2.84 -6.26
N SER A 50 7.50 -2.38 -7.36
CA SER A 50 8.57 -3.11 -8.05
C SER A 50 9.81 -3.28 -7.16
N LYS A 51 10.27 -2.20 -6.50
CA LYS A 51 11.42 -2.27 -5.58
C LYS A 51 11.15 -3.19 -4.40
N LEU A 52 9.98 -3.12 -3.79
CA LEU A 52 9.58 -4.00 -2.69
C LEU A 52 9.47 -5.46 -3.14
N THR A 53 8.96 -5.70 -4.35
CA THR A 53 8.91 -7.05 -4.93
C THR A 53 10.30 -7.67 -5.09
N ARG A 54 11.30 -6.88 -5.47
CA ARG A 54 12.70 -7.34 -5.56
C ARG A 54 13.22 -7.85 -4.20
N LEU A 55 12.84 -7.18 -3.12
CA LEU A 55 13.33 -7.47 -1.77
C LEU A 55 12.75 -8.74 -1.15
N ILE A 56 11.67 -9.29 -1.70
CA ILE A 56 11.06 -10.54 -1.22
C ILE A 56 11.57 -11.70 -2.08
N PRO A 57 12.02 -12.83 -1.48
CA PRO A 57 12.38 -14.04 -2.23
C PRO A 57 11.14 -14.72 -2.81
N LYS A 58 11.32 -15.66 -3.72
CA LYS A 58 10.25 -16.54 -4.21
C LYS A 58 9.61 -17.27 -3.03
N GLY A 59 8.27 -17.27 -2.98
CA GLY A 59 7.50 -17.84 -1.88
C GLY A 59 7.33 -16.93 -0.67
N GLY A 60 8.06 -15.83 -0.59
CA GLY A 60 7.92 -14.83 0.47
C GLY A 60 6.59 -14.06 0.38
N LEU A 61 6.19 -13.42 1.45
CA LEU A 61 4.85 -12.87 1.63
C LEU A 61 4.83 -11.33 1.60
N MET A 62 3.78 -10.78 1.00
CA MET A 62 3.48 -9.36 1.11
C MET A 62 2.04 -9.17 1.60
N PHE A 63 1.88 -8.33 2.61
CA PHE A 63 0.61 -7.95 3.18
C PHE A 63 0.28 -6.53 2.73
N VAL A 64 -0.80 -6.35 1.97
CA VAL A 64 -1.18 -5.04 1.44
C VAL A 64 -2.56 -4.65 1.94
N LYS A 65 -2.62 -3.61 2.76
CA LYS A 65 -3.86 -2.97 3.18
C LYS A 65 -4.05 -1.69 2.39
N LEU A 66 -5.22 -1.54 1.77
CA LEU A 66 -5.65 -0.37 1.02
C LEU A 66 -6.88 0.25 1.69
N ASN A 67 -7.06 1.55 1.47
CA ASN A 67 -8.28 2.25 1.85
C ASN A 67 -9.50 1.70 1.09
N PRO A 68 -10.73 1.98 1.54
CA PRO A 68 -11.93 1.64 0.80
C PRO A 68 -11.89 2.20 -0.63
N TYR A 69 -12.57 1.55 -1.56
CA TYR A 69 -12.92 2.15 -2.83
C TYR A 69 -14.23 2.89 -2.66
N TYR A 70 -14.25 4.14 -3.09
CA TYR A 70 -15.44 4.98 -3.00
C TYR A 70 -16.05 5.21 -4.38
N GLU A 71 -17.36 5.39 -4.41
CA GLU A 71 -18.05 5.77 -5.65
C GLU A 71 -17.74 7.21 -6.03
N GLU A 72 -17.94 7.52 -7.31
CA GLU A 72 -17.72 8.86 -7.87
C GLU A 72 -18.49 9.94 -7.08
N GLY A 73 -17.81 11.03 -6.75
CA GLY A 73 -18.37 12.14 -6.00
C GLY A 73 -18.38 11.97 -4.47
N TYR A 74 -18.08 10.78 -3.96
CA TYR A 74 -18.05 10.57 -2.50
C TYR A 74 -16.92 11.36 -1.85
N LEU A 75 -15.71 11.30 -2.37
CA LEU A 75 -14.55 11.99 -1.80
C LEU A 75 -14.73 13.50 -1.81
N GLU A 76 -15.27 14.06 -2.89
CA GLU A 76 -15.55 15.50 -3.02
C GLU A 76 -16.58 15.97 -1.97
N SER A 77 -17.56 15.12 -1.64
CA SER A 77 -18.55 15.44 -0.60
C SER A 77 -17.94 15.59 0.80
N PHE A 78 -16.76 15.04 1.03
CA PHE A 78 -15.96 15.17 2.26
C PHE A 78 -14.86 16.24 2.17
N GLY A 79 -14.85 17.05 1.09
CA GLY A 79 -13.91 18.15 0.94
C GLY A 79 -12.58 17.78 0.26
N PHE A 80 -12.41 16.55 -0.19
CA PHE A 80 -11.27 16.18 -1.02
C PHE A 80 -11.36 16.85 -2.39
N LYS A 81 -10.25 17.32 -2.91
CA LYS A 81 -10.17 17.99 -4.21
C LYS A 81 -9.50 17.06 -5.21
N PRO A 82 -10.12 16.80 -6.37
CA PRO A 82 -9.46 16.09 -7.46
C PRO A 82 -8.34 16.97 -8.03
N ILE A 83 -7.12 16.44 -8.13
CA ILE A 83 -5.95 17.15 -8.68
C ILE A 83 -5.44 16.57 -9.99
N ALA A 84 -5.73 15.31 -10.27
CA ALA A 84 -5.46 14.63 -11.52
C ALA A 84 -6.35 13.38 -11.62
N ASN A 85 -6.19 12.60 -12.69
CA ASN A 85 -6.92 11.35 -12.86
C ASN A 85 -6.83 10.47 -11.59
N ASN A 86 -7.97 10.29 -10.93
CA ASN A 86 -8.15 9.50 -9.71
C ASN A 86 -7.21 9.85 -8.53
N LEU A 87 -6.63 11.05 -8.49
CA LEU A 87 -5.84 11.57 -7.38
C LEU A 87 -6.59 12.66 -6.65
N PHE A 88 -6.61 12.58 -5.33
CA PHE A 88 -7.33 13.50 -4.46
C PHE A 88 -6.41 14.06 -3.37
N GLU A 89 -6.55 15.35 -3.13
CA GLU A 89 -5.86 16.06 -2.04
C GLU A 89 -6.84 16.58 -0.98
N GLU A 90 -6.31 16.79 0.21
CA GLU A 90 -6.92 17.52 1.29
C GLU A 90 -5.88 18.48 1.86
N ASP A 91 -6.20 19.77 1.92
CA ASP A 91 -5.31 20.83 2.41
C ASP A 91 -3.93 20.86 1.71
N GLY A 92 -3.91 20.63 0.38
CA GLY A 92 -2.69 20.62 -0.41
C GLY A 92 -1.80 19.37 -0.24
N VAL A 93 -2.30 18.36 0.46
CA VAL A 93 -1.58 17.09 0.66
C VAL A 93 -2.30 15.98 -0.09
N LEU A 94 -1.57 15.24 -0.94
CA LEU A 94 -2.10 14.05 -1.58
C LEU A 94 -2.51 13.03 -0.51
N ARG A 95 -3.77 12.64 -0.52
CA ARG A 95 -4.36 11.73 0.47
C ARG A 95 -4.81 10.41 -0.09
N TYR A 96 -5.22 10.39 -1.36
CA TYR A 96 -5.90 9.23 -1.90
C TYR A 96 -5.73 9.11 -3.41
N ARG A 97 -5.56 7.88 -3.88
CA ARG A 97 -5.67 7.50 -5.30
C ARG A 97 -6.75 6.44 -5.44
N GLU A 98 -7.82 6.81 -6.14
CA GLU A 98 -8.97 5.96 -6.36
C GLU A 98 -8.66 4.90 -7.44
N VAL A 99 -8.61 3.66 -7.03
CA VAL A 99 -8.38 2.50 -7.90
C VAL A 99 -9.25 1.36 -7.40
N ASP A 100 -10.03 0.78 -8.30
CA ASP A 100 -10.91 -0.34 -7.98
C ASP A 100 -10.15 -1.63 -7.61
N THR A 101 -10.85 -2.54 -6.97
CA THR A 101 -10.28 -3.80 -6.48
C THR A 101 -9.80 -4.71 -7.61
N ALA A 102 -10.49 -4.73 -8.76
CA ALA A 102 -10.11 -5.57 -9.89
C ALA A 102 -8.78 -5.10 -10.50
N SER A 103 -8.60 -3.80 -10.64
CA SER A 103 -7.34 -3.18 -11.10
C SER A 103 -6.17 -3.50 -10.17
N TRP A 104 -6.39 -3.47 -8.85
CA TRP A 104 -5.36 -3.88 -7.88
C TRP A 104 -5.03 -5.36 -7.99
N LYS A 105 -6.03 -6.25 -8.09
CA LYS A 105 -5.79 -7.69 -8.29
C LYS A 105 -4.94 -7.94 -9.53
N GLN A 106 -5.31 -7.34 -10.66
CA GLN A 106 -4.55 -7.46 -11.91
C GLN A 106 -3.10 -6.98 -11.77
N ALA A 107 -2.87 -5.89 -11.02
CA ALA A 107 -1.52 -5.38 -10.78
C ALA A 107 -0.69 -6.34 -9.93
N PHE A 108 -1.26 -6.93 -8.88
CA PHE A 108 -0.57 -7.86 -7.98
C PHE A 108 -0.30 -9.20 -8.65
N GLU A 109 -1.24 -9.73 -9.42
CA GLU A 109 -1.13 -11.03 -10.09
C GLU A 109 0.00 -11.11 -11.11
N LYS A 110 0.59 -9.99 -11.52
CA LYS A 110 1.80 -9.99 -12.37
C LYS A 110 3.00 -10.67 -11.69
N TYR A 111 3.12 -10.56 -10.38
CA TYR A 111 4.29 -11.02 -9.62
C TYR A 111 3.94 -11.95 -8.47
N TYR A 112 2.67 -11.97 -8.05
CA TYR A 112 2.20 -12.66 -6.86
C TYR A 112 1.01 -13.55 -7.16
N GLU A 113 0.86 -14.60 -6.37
CA GLU A 113 -0.39 -15.30 -6.16
C GLU A 113 -1.16 -14.59 -5.03
N ILE A 114 -2.45 -14.32 -5.22
CA ILE A 114 -3.31 -13.76 -4.17
C ILE A 114 -3.80 -14.92 -3.31
N ILE A 115 -3.14 -15.14 -2.17
CA ILE A 115 -3.47 -16.23 -1.24
C ILE A 115 -4.78 -15.96 -0.53
N ARG A 116 -5.02 -14.68 -0.18
CA ARG A 116 -6.26 -14.27 0.50
C ARG A 116 -6.59 -12.83 0.19
N TYR A 117 -7.88 -12.56 0.03
CA TYR A 117 -8.46 -11.24 -0.04
C TYR A 117 -9.57 -11.13 1.01
N LEU A 118 -9.58 -10.04 1.76
CA LEU A 118 -10.58 -9.71 2.78
C LEU A 118 -11.00 -8.26 2.68
N GLU A 119 -12.24 -7.99 3.03
CA GLU A 119 -12.76 -6.65 3.29
C GLU A 119 -13.20 -6.54 4.74
N PHE A 120 -12.95 -5.39 5.35
CA PHE A 120 -13.35 -5.15 6.73
C PHE A 120 -13.62 -3.66 6.99
N PRO A 121 -14.63 -3.33 7.81
CA PRO A 121 -14.92 -1.95 8.17
C PRO A 121 -14.00 -1.44 9.28
N TYR A 122 -13.81 -0.13 9.33
CA TYR A 122 -13.41 0.55 10.56
C TYR A 122 -14.63 1.23 11.20
N PRO A 123 -14.77 1.25 12.54
CA PRO A 123 -15.90 1.87 13.22
C PRO A 123 -16.05 3.39 12.96
N TRP A 124 -14.96 4.04 12.56
CA TRP A 124 -14.86 5.49 12.34
C TRP A 124 -14.80 5.91 10.87
N GLN A 125 -14.88 4.96 9.94
CA GLN A 125 -14.70 5.22 8.50
C GLN A 125 -15.77 4.49 7.71
N GLU A 126 -16.41 5.17 6.78
CA GLU A 126 -17.27 4.51 5.82
C GLU A 126 -16.47 3.69 4.81
N GLY A 127 -17.13 2.68 4.25
CA GLY A 127 -16.54 1.77 3.27
C GLY A 127 -15.74 0.62 3.89
N MET A 128 -15.37 -0.29 3.02
CA MET A 128 -14.65 -1.51 3.38
C MET A 128 -13.17 -1.38 3.02
N ASN A 129 -12.32 -1.41 4.04
CA ASN A 129 -10.87 -1.52 3.83
C ASN A 129 -10.56 -2.85 3.16
N ARG A 130 -9.56 -2.86 2.28
CA ARG A 130 -9.21 -4.00 1.44
C ARG A 130 -7.87 -4.54 1.85
N LEU A 131 -7.81 -5.84 2.12
CA LEU A 131 -6.62 -6.53 2.59
C LEU A 131 -6.26 -7.68 1.67
N PHE A 132 -5.03 -7.69 1.20
CA PHE A 132 -4.47 -8.74 0.37
C PHE A 132 -3.31 -9.42 1.09
N LEU A 133 -3.31 -10.75 1.11
CA LEU A 133 -2.15 -11.56 1.40
C LEU A 133 -1.64 -12.13 0.09
N LEU A 134 -0.42 -11.77 -0.27
CA LEU A 134 0.23 -12.07 -1.53
C LEU A 134 1.44 -12.97 -1.29
N GLN A 135 1.63 -14.00 -2.13
CA GLN A 135 2.82 -14.83 -2.14
C GLN A 135 3.57 -14.64 -3.46
N LYS A 136 4.86 -14.34 -3.39
CA LYS A 136 5.68 -14.14 -4.59
C LYS A 136 5.85 -15.44 -5.38
N LYS A 137 5.59 -15.38 -6.68
CA LYS A 137 5.73 -16.51 -7.62
C LYS A 137 7.19 -16.93 -7.84
#